data_d2bea4143f4160a7fe1a437d6bf6d5a1
#
_entry.id   d2bea4143f4160a7fe1a437d6bf6d5a1
#
_cell.length_a   1.000
_cell.length_b   1.000
_cell.length_c   1.000
_cell.angle_alpha   90.00
_cell.angle_beta   90.00
_cell.angle_gamma   90.00
#
_symmetry.space_group_name_H-M   'P 1'
#
loop_
_entity.id
_entity.type
_entity.pdbx_description
1 polymer ?
#
loop_
_entity_poly.entity_id
_entity_poly.type
_entity_poly.pdbx_seq_one_letter_code
_entity_poly.pdbx_strand_id
1 'polypeptide(L)'
;MKNFQAIIGYETEKEELARLCDIMKNRERYLALGVKMPKAILLHGKPGLGKTLMATALIEESGRKCFSCKKDRSNGAFVDKIRETFESAINNQPSIVFLDDMDKFAQDNLSEDSNKEEFVTIQACFDDLIDKDVFVIATANDIFKIPYSLLREGRFGRQLKIDDPCKEDAVKIIAHFLKDKVIAEDVSA
;
A
#
# COMPACT_ATOMS: atom_id res chain seq x y z
N MET A 1 11.90 13.54 6.67
CA MET A 1 11.70 12.61 5.54
C MET A 1 11.68 11.20 6.09
N LYS A 2 10.54 10.53 6.01
CA LYS A 2 10.42 9.10 6.36
C LYS A 2 10.65 8.30 5.09
N ASN A 3 11.92 8.20 4.66
CA ASN A 3 12.32 7.30 3.58
C ASN A 3 12.45 5.86 4.13
N PHE A 4 12.88 4.91 3.31
CA PHE A 4 13.10 3.52 3.72
C PHE A 4 14.02 3.36 4.94
N GLN A 5 14.82 4.37 5.31
CA GLN A 5 15.65 4.37 6.51
C GLN A 5 14.83 4.42 7.82
N ALA A 6 13.58 4.88 7.77
CA ALA A 6 12.69 4.86 8.93
C ALA A 6 12.13 3.46 9.23
N ILE A 7 12.28 2.52 8.30
CA ILE A 7 11.86 1.14 8.46
C ILE A 7 13.03 0.35 9.05
N ILE A 8 12.83 -0.18 10.24
CA ILE A 8 13.86 -0.96 10.95
C ILE A 8 13.65 -2.43 10.62
N GLY A 9 14.73 -3.11 10.19
CA GLY A 9 14.64 -4.46 9.68
C GLY A 9 13.93 -4.52 8.33
N TYR A 10 13.40 -5.69 7.99
CA TYR A 10 12.63 -5.94 6.76
C TYR A 10 13.40 -5.60 5.48
N GLU A 11 14.67 -6.00 5.42
CA GLU A 11 15.57 -5.62 4.32
C GLU A 11 15.05 -6.12 2.96
N THR A 12 14.50 -7.34 2.91
CA THR A 12 13.94 -7.93 1.68
C THR A 12 12.74 -7.13 1.17
N GLU A 13 11.84 -6.75 2.07
CA GLU A 13 10.66 -5.95 1.76
C GLU A 13 11.07 -4.54 1.32
N LYS A 14 12.05 -3.95 1.98
CA LYS A 14 12.61 -2.64 1.59
C LYS A 14 13.24 -2.68 0.20
N GLU A 15 13.99 -3.73 -0.13
CA GLU A 15 14.57 -3.89 -1.47
C GLU A 15 13.49 -4.00 -2.55
N GLU A 16 12.41 -4.73 -2.28
CA GLU A 16 11.31 -4.83 -3.22
C GLU A 16 10.60 -3.51 -3.44
N LEU A 17 10.34 -2.77 -2.36
CA LEU A 17 9.75 -1.42 -2.44
C LEU A 17 10.70 -0.43 -3.14
N ALA A 18 12.01 -0.52 -2.91
CA ALA A 18 13.00 0.30 -3.59
C ALA A 18 13.05 0.02 -5.10
N ARG A 19 12.95 -1.25 -5.53
CA ARG A 19 12.84 -1.61 -6.96
C ARG A 19 11.57 -1.03 -7.60
N LEU A 20 10.44 -1.06 -6.90
CA LEU A 20 9.21 -0.42 -7.37
C LEU A 20 9.36 1.10 -7.49
N CYS A 21 10.02 1.72 -6.52
CA CYS A 21 10.30 3.14 -6.55
C CYS A 21 11.18 3.50 -7.76
N ASP A 22 12.22 2.71 -8.04
CA ASP A 22 13.08 2.91 -9.20
C ASP A 22 12.31 2.77 -10.53
N ILE A 23 11.43 1.77 -10.64
CA ILE A 23 10.55 1.59 -11.81
C ILE A 23 9.64 2.82 -12.01
N MET A 24 9.07 3.37 -10.93
CA MET A 24 8.22 4.55 -11.00
C MET A 24 9.00 5.82 -11.39
N LYS A 25 10.22 5.99 -10.88
CA LYS A 25 11.09 7.14 -11.18
C LYS A 25 11.64 7.09 -12.60
N ASN A 26 11.96 5.91 -13.11
CA ASN A 26 12.61 5.69 -14.39
C ASN A 26 11.67 5.04 -15.43
N ARG A 27 10.38 5.37 -15.36
CA ARG A 27 9.30 4.76 -16.15
C ARG A 27 9.63 4.64 -17.65
N GLU A 28 10.11 5.70 -18.27
CA GLU A 28 10.41 5.72 -19.72
C GLU A 28 11.51 4.73 -20.10
N ARG A 29 12.55 4.61 -19.26
CA ARG A 29 13.64 3.66 -19.45
C ARG A 29 13.13 2.22 -19.41
N TYR A 30 12.28 1.89 -18.47
CA TYR A 30 11.70 0.55 -18.34
C TYR A 30 10.74 0.23 -19.47
N LEU A 31 9.93 1.19 -19.92
CA LEU A 31 9.07 1.04 -21.10
C LEU A 31 9.89 0.79 -22.38
N ALA A 32 10.99 1.50 -22.59
CA ALA A 32 11.88 1.30 -23.71
C ALA A 32 12.53 -0.10 -23.73
N LEU A 33 12.68 -0.74 -22.56
CA LEU A 33 13.15 -2.12 -22.40
C LEU A 33 12.02 -3.15 -22.53
N GLY A 34 10.78 -2.73 -22.84
CA GLY A 34 9.63 -3.62 -22.97
C GLY A 34 9.06 -4.10 -21.62
N VAL A 35 9.46 -3.50 -20.52
CA VAL A 35 8.96 -3.88 -19.19
C VAL A 35 7.52 -3.40 -19.01
N LYS A 36 6.63 -4.31 -18.63
CA LYS A 36 5.25 -4.00 -18.31
C LYS A 36 5.18 -3.26 -16.98
N MET A 37 4.66 -2.03 -16.98
CA MET A 37 4.58 -1.22 -15.77
C MET A 37 3.60 -1.84 -14.76
N PRO A 38 4.02 -2.07 -13.50
CA PRO A 38 3.10 -2.48 -12.45
C PRO A 38 2.10 -1.34 -12.19
N LYS A 39 0.82 -1.72 -12.05
CA LYS A 39 -0.24 -0.73 -11.79
C LYS A 39 -0.48 -0.53 -10.29
N ALA A 40 -0.25 -1.57 -9.50
CA ALA A 40 -0.51 -1.52 -8.07
C ALA A 40 0.37 -2.48 -7.26
N ILE A 41 0.44 -2.22 -5.95
CA ILE A 41 0.96 -3.14 -4.94
C ILE A 41 -0.01 -3.22 -3.75
N LEU A 42 -0.21 -4.43 -3.23
CA LEU A 42 -0.92 -4.68 -1.98
C LEU A 42 0.07 -5.14 -0.92
N LEU A 43 0.19 -4.37 0.16
CA LEU A 43 0.94 -4.74 1.37
C LEU A 43 -0.03 -5.41 2.34
N HIS A 44 0.18 -6.68 2.66
CA HIS A 44 -0.73 -7.39 3.55
C HIS A 44 -0.02 -8.16 4.65
N GLY A 45 -0.71 -8.41 5.77
CA GLY A 45 -0.17 -9.10 6.93
C GLY A 45 -0.82 -8.63 8.22
N LYS A 46 -0.46 -9.23 9.35
CA LYS A 46 -1.06 -8.94 10.65
C LYS A 46 -1.07 -7.43 10.99
N PRO A 47 -2.02 -6.95 11.80
CA PRO A 47 -2.00 -5.57 12.27
C PRO A 47 -0.73 -5.29 13.10
N GLY A 48 -0.24 -4.04 13.04
CA GLY A 48 0.92 -3.61 13.83
C GLY A 48 2.29 -3.88 13.18
N LEU A 49 2.39 -4.56 12.04
CA LEU A 49 3.67 -4.90 11.38
C LEU A 49 4.26 -3.78 10.51
N GLY A 50 3.72 -2.57 10.53
CA GLY A 50 4.31 -1.43 9.82
C GLY A 50 3.90 -1.27 8.36
N LYS A 51 2.85 -1.96 7.87
CA LYS A 51 2.38 -1.85 6.48
C LYS A 51 2.15 -0.41 6.02
N THR A 52 1.40 0.37 6.81
CA THR A 52 1.14 1.79 6.52
C THR A 52 2.42 2.62 6.53
N LEU A 53 3.39 2.29 7.41
CA LEU A 53 4.71 2.94 7.42
C LEU A 53 5.49 2.65 6.13
N MET A 54 5.50 1.39 5.68
CA MET A 54 6.14 0.96 4.43
C MET A 54 5.49 1.62 3.20
N ALA A 55 4.15 1.66 3.17
CA ALA A 55 3.41 2.36 2.12
C ALA A 55 3.76 3.85 2.08
N THR A 56 3.78 4.52 3.24
CA THR A 56 4.14 5.94 3.36
C THR A 56 5.59 6.18 2.91
N ALA A 57 6.52 5.32 3.30
CA ALA A 57 7.92 5.42 2.87
C ALA A 57 8.07 5.30 1.34
N LEU A 58 7.34 4.38 0.70
CA LEU A 58 7.31 4.24 -0.75
C LEU A 58 6.74 5.50 -1.44
N ILE A 59 5.65 6.06 -0.89
CA ILE A 59 5.03 7.28 -1.39
C ILE A 59 6.03 8.45 -1.33
N GLU A 60 6.64 8.68 -0.17
CA GLU A 60 7.60 9.77 0.03
C GLU A 60 8.83 9.60 -0.85
N GLU A 61 9.39 8.38 -0.93
CA GLU A 61 10.56 8.09 -1.75
C GLU A 61 10.28 8.26 -3.24
N SER A 62 9.07 7.94 -3.71
CA SER A 62 8.69 8.08 -5.12
C SER A 62 8.67 9.54 -5.60
N GLY A 63 8.47 10.49 -4.70
CA GLY A 63 8.29 11.91 -5.01
C GLY A 63 6.98 12.24 -5.74
N ARG A 64 6.07 11.28 -5.89
CA ARG A 64 4.79 11.47 -6.58
C ARG A 64 3.74 12.07 -5.63
N LYS A 65 2.82 12.86 -6.20
CA LYS A 65 1.67 13.37 -5.46
C LYS A 65 0.76 12.21 -5.06
N CYS A 66 0.40 12.13 -3.78
CA CYS A 66 -0.44 11.07 -3.24
C CYS A 66 -1.84 11.57 -2.92
N PHE A 67 -2.84 10.78 -3.31
CA PHE A 67 -4.24 10.93 -2.98
C PHE A 67 -4.67 9.73 -2.15
N SER A 68 -5.06 9.95 -0.89
CA SER A 68 -5.38 8.86 0.04
C SER A 68 -6.87 8.70 0.25
N CYS A 69 -7.31 7.46 0.30
CA CYS A 69 -8.65 7.07 0.65
C CYS A 69 -8.61 6.06 1.81
N LYS A 70 -9.26 6.41 2.90
CA LYS A 70 -9.44 5.56 4.07
C LYS A 70 -10.90 5.61 4.48
N LYS A 71 -11.48 4.44 4.78
CA LYS A 71 -12.87 4.37 5.24
C LYS A 71 -12.98 4.89 6.67
N ASP A 72 -13.62 6.03 6.82
CA ASP A 72 -13.94 6.67 8.10
C ASP A 72 -15.41 6.48 8.49
N ARG A 73 -16.31 6.24 7.51
CA ARG A 73 -17.75 6.01 7.71
C ARG A 73 -18.28 5.03 6.69
N SER A 74 -19.33 4.29 7.07
CA SER A 74 -20.04 3.37 6.18
C SER A 74 -21.27 4.05 5.61
N ASN A 75 -21.16 4.68 4.43
CA ASN A 75 -22.29 5.23 3.68
C ASN A 75 -21.93 5.45 2.21
N GLY A 76 -22.93 5.73 1.35
CA GLY A 76 -22.73 6.00 -0.07
C GLY A 76 -21.75 7.13 -0.40
N ALA A 77 -21.54 8.08 0.50
CA ALA A 77 -20.54 9.13 0.37
C ALA A 77 -19.10 8.59 0.28
N PHE A 78 -18.84 7.36 0.74
CA PHE A 78 -17.53 6.75 0.60
C PHE A 78 -17.26 6.25 -0.81
N VAL A 79 -18.28 5.79 -1.53
CA VAL A 79 -18.18 5.41 -2.96
C VAL A 79 -17.76 6.63 -3.79
N ASP A 80 -18.37 7.78 -3.55
CA ASP A 80 -18.01 9.02 -4.24
C ASP A 80 -16.59 9.46 -3.89
N LYS A 81 -16.18 9.33 -2.63
CA LYS A 81 -14.80 9.60 -2.19
C LYS A 81 -13.78 8.71 -2.89
N ILE A 82 -14.08 7.43 -3.14
CA ILE A 82 -13.21 6.55 -3.93
C ILE A 82 -13.05 7.12 -5.34
N ARG A 83 -14.15 7.43 -6.04
CA ARG A 83 -14.12 7.99 -7.40
C ARG A 83 -13.33 9.29 -7.45
N GLU A 84 -13.63 10.25 -6.58
CA GLU A 84 -12.94 11.54 -6.50
C GLU A 84 -11.43 11.38 -6.25
N THR A 85 -11.03 10.39 -5.44
CA THR A 85 -9.63 10.09 -5.16
C THR A 85 -8.90 9.63 -6.43
N PHE A 86 -9.50 8.70 -7.19
CA PHE A 86 -8.92 8.22 -8.44
C PHE A 86 -8.93 9.30 -9.54
N GLU A 87 -10.00 10.05 -9.70
CA GLU A 87 -10.08 11.17 -10.65
C GLU A 87 -9.04 12.24 -10.33
N SER A 88 -8.88 12.59 -9.05
CA SER A 88 -7.86 13.54 -8.62
C SER A 88 -6.45 13.04 -8.94
N ALA A 89 -6.19 11.74 -8.80
CA ALA A 89 -4.91 11.15 -9.16
C ALA A 89 -4.68 11.19 -10.68
N ILE A 90 -5.69 10.83 -11.48
CA ILE A 90 -5.63 10.88 -12.96
C ILE A 90 -5.35 12.31 -13.44
N ASN A 91 -5.96 13.32 -12.83
CA ASN A 91 -5.78 14.72 -13.21
C ASN A 91 -4.43 15.32 -12.76
N ASN A 92 -3.67 14.61 -11.92
CA ASN A 92 -2.40 15.08 -11.36
C ASN A 92 -1.24 14.08 -11.60
N GLN A 93 -1.19 13.45 -12.75
CA GLN A 93 -0.12 12.49 -13.10
C GLN A 93 1.26 13.19 -13.21
N PRO A 94 2.35 12.52 -12.86
CA PRO A 94 2.44 11.19 -12.26
C PRO A 94 2.03 11.20 -10.77
N SER A 95 1.18 10.26 -10.36
CA SER A 95 0.55 10.30 -9.05
C SER A 95 0.41 8.91 -8.41
N ILE A 96 0.02 8.89 -7.14
CA ILE A 96 -0.28 7.68 -6.37
C ILE A 96 -1.68 7.79 -5.78
N VAL A 97 -2.44 6.69 -5.85
CA VAL A 97 -3.63 6.45 -5.02
C VAL A 97 -3.23 5.54 -3.86
N PHE A 98 -3.55 5.95 -2.63
CA PHE A 98 -3.29 5.15 -1.44
C PHE A 98 -4.60 4.71 -0.76
N LEU A 99 -4.85 3.40 -0.72
CA LEU A 99 -6.01 2.78 -0.10
C LEU A 99 -5.58 2.10 1.21
N ASP A 100 -5.76 2.80 2.35
CA ASP A 100 -5.34 2.27 3.65
C ASP A 100 -6.45 1.41 4.28
N ASP A 101 -6.06 0.25 4.82
CA ASP A 101 -6.98 -0.74 5.42
C ASP A 101 -8.07 -1.21 4.43
N MET A 102 -7.70 -1.54 3.20
CA MET A 102 -8.62 -1.88 2.12
C MET A 102 -9.54 -3.07 2.45
N ASP A 103 -9.11 -3.99 3.29
CA ASP A 103 -9.91 -5.11 3.79
C ASP A 103 -11.15 -4.69 4.60
N LYS A 104 -11.26 -3.42 4.97
CA LYS A 104 -12.45 -2.87 5.65
C LYS A 104 -13.57 -2.44 4.69
N PHE A 105 -13.28 -2.27 3.42
CA PHE A 105 -14.23 -1.75 2.43
C PHE A 105 -14.25 -2.44 1.07
N ALA A 106 -13.31 -3.29 0.77
CA ALA A 106 -13.27 -4.00 -0.51
C ALA A 106 -13.62 -5.49 -0.34
N GLN A 107 -14.66 -5.78 0.46
CA GLN A 107 -15.11 -7.14 0.73
C GLN A 107 -16.27 -7.52 -0.21
N ASP A 108 -16.25 -8.76 -0.70
CA ASP A 108 -17.37 -9.38 -1.43
C ASP A 108 -18.20 -10.24 -0.47
N ASN A 109 -18.68 -9.64 0.62
CA ASN A 109 -19.52 -10.34 1.58
C ASN A 109 -20.96 -10.37 1.09
N LEU A 110 -21.54 -11.57 0.95
CA LEU A 110 -22.91 -11.82 0.52
C LEU A 110 -24.00 -11.23 1.47
N SER A 111 -23.61 -10.70 2.63
CA SER A 111 -24.52 -10.27 3.69
C SER A 111 -24.67 -8.75 3.88
N GLU A 112 -23.82 -7.91 3.28
CA GLU A 112 -23.93 -6.45 3.40
C GLU A 112 -23.83 -5.78 2.02
N ASP A 113 -24.94 -5.20 1.53
CA ASP A 113 -25.00 -4.56 0.21
C ASP A 113 -24.07 -3.35 0.07
N SER A 114 -23.71 -2.68 1.17
CA SER A 114 -22.86 -1.49 1.15
C SER A 114 -21.42 -1.74 0.66
N ASN A 115 -20.84 -2.90 0.96
CA ASN A 115 -19.45 -3.20 0.57
C ASN A 115 -19.33 -3.64 -0.91
N LYS A 116 -20.42 -4.04 -1.54
CA LYS A 116 -20.44 -4.42 -2.96
C LYS A 116 -20.24 -3.22 -3.88
N GLU A 117 -20.85 -2.08 -3.56
CA GLU A 117 -20.72 -0.86 -4.36
C GLU A 117 -19.30 -0.32 -4.34
N GLU A 118 -18.67 -0.31 -3.16
CA GLU A 118 -17.29 0.12 -2.99
C GLU A 118 -16.32 -0.77 -3.78
N PHE A 119 -16.48 -2.08 -3.70
CA PHE A 119 -15.71 -3.05 -4.46
C PHE A 119 -15.85 -2.88 -5.98
N VAL A 120 -17.08 -2.79 -6.49
CA VAL A 120 -17.36 -2.57 -7.93
C VAL A 120 -16.77 -1.24 -8.38
N THR A 121 -16.88 -0.21 -7.56
CA THR A 121 -16.30 1.12 -7.86
C THR A 121 -14.77 1.05 -7.97
N ILE A 122 -14.10 0.37 -7.05
CA ILE A 122 -12.64 0.18 -7.13
C ILE A 122 -12.25 -0.54 -8.43
N GLN A 123 -13.01 -1.59 -8.83
CA GLN A 123 -12.75 -2.29 -10.09
C GLN A 123 -12.87 -1.35 -11.29
N ALA A 124 -13.95 -0.56 -11.37
CA ALA A 124 -14.16 0.41 -12.44
C ALA A 124 -13.03 1.45 -12.47
N CYS A 125 -12.64 1.99 -11.30
CA CYS A 125 -11.53 2.93 -11.21
C CYS A 125 -10.20 2.33 -11.72
N PHE A 126 -9.93 1.04 -11.49
CA PHE A 126 -8.74 0.39 -12.07
C PHE A 126 -8.79 0.32 -13.61
N ASP A 127 -9.97 0.12 -14.17
CA ASP A 127 -10.14 0.07 -15.63
C ASP A 127 -9.90 1.46 -16.25
N ASP A 128 -10.23 2.54 -15.52
CA ASP A 128 -9.94 3.93 -15.92
C ASP A 128 -8.43 4.30 -15.84
N LEU A 129 -7.61 3.50 -15.14
CA LEU A 129 -6.16 3.67 -15.07
C LEU A 129 -5.39 3.11 -16.27
N ILE A 130 -6.06 2.55 -17.27
CA ILE A 130 -5.41 2.08 -18.50
C ILE A 130 -4.69 3.28 -19.15
N ASP A 131 -3.41 3.09 -19.50
CA ASP A 131 -2.51 4.10 -20.08
C ASP A 131 -2.25 5.36 -19.23
N LYS A 132 -2.69 5.38 -17.99
CA LYS A 132 -2.39 6.46 -17.03
C LYS A 132 -1.12 6.18 -16.21
N ASP A 133 -0.38 7.23 -15.87
CA ASP A 133 0.77 7.16 -14.97
C ASP A 133 0.33 7.37 -13.51
N VAL A 134 -0.58 6.51 -13.09
CA VAL A 134 -1.07 6.43 -11.71
C VAL A 134 -0.71 5.07 -11.15
N PHE A 135 -0.10 5.05 -9.97
CA PHE A 135 0.24 3.83 -9.23
C PHE A 135 -0.65 3.69 -8.00
N VAL A 136 -1.19 2.50 -7.75
CA VAL A 136 -2.07 2.27 -6.59
C VAL A 136 -1.31 1.50 -5.51
N ILE A 137 -1.31 2.02 -4.29
CA ILE A 137 -0.78 1.32 -3.11
C ILE A 137 -1.95 1.01 -2.21
N ALA A 138 -2.05 -0.23 -1.74
CA ALA A 138 -3.05 -0.59 -0.74
C ALA A 138 -2.41 -1.33 0.44
N THR A 139 -3.04 -1.21 1.61
CA THR A 139 -2.75 -2.04 2.78
C THR A 139 -3.96 -2.88 3.15
N ALA A 140 -3.73 -4.09 3.67
CA ALA A 140 -4.77 -4.96 4.21
C ALA A 140 -4.24 -5.78 5.39
N ASN A 141 -5.07 -6.02 6.39
CA ASN A 141 -4.73 -6.91 7.49
C ASN A 141 -5.02 -8.37 7.13
N ASP A 142 -6.01 -8.60 6.29
CA ASP A 142 -6.45 -9.91 5.88
C ASP A 142 -6.67 -9.96 4.36
N ILE A 143 -5.77 -10.63 3.63
CA ILE A 143 -5.85 -10.75 2.18
C ILE A 143 -7.07 -11.59 1.74
N PHE A 144 -7.53 -12.53 2.57
CA PHE A 144 -8.67 -13.39 2.25
C PHE A 144 -10.01 -12.63 2.20
N LYS A 145 -10.03 -11.41 2.75
CA LYS A 145 -11.19 -10.51 2.62
C LYS A 145 -11.19 -9.72 1.32
N ILE A 146 -10.07 -9.72 0.59
CA ILE A 146 -9.97 -9.02 -0.68
C ILE A 146 -10.44 -9.96 -1.81
N PRO A 147 -11.44 -9.56 -2.62
CA PRO A 147 -11.91 -10.37 -3.73
C PRO A 147 -10.81 -10.71 -4.73
N TYR A 148 -10.79 -11.97 -5.16
CA TYR A 148 -9.76 -12.47 -6.10
C TYR A 148 -9.66 -11.64 -7.38
N SER A 149 -10.77 -11.08 -7.85
CA SER A 149 -10.80 -10.22 -9.04
C SER A 149 -9.97 -8.93 -8.90
N LEU A 150 -9.68 -8.48 -7.67
CA LEU A 150 -8.74 -7.39 -7.40
C LEU A 150 -7.29 -7.87 -7.29
N LEU A 151 -7.04 -9.14 -6.99
CA LEU A 151 -5.70 -9.70 -6.77
C LEU A 151 -5.00 -10.19 -8.06
N ARG A 152 -5.63 -9.98 -9.23
CA ARG A 152 -5.10 -10.40 -10.53
C ARG A 152 -4.20 -9.35 -11.18
N GLU A 153 -3.47 -9.74 -12.23
CA GLU A 153 -2.69 -8.81 -13.06
C GLU A 153 -3.53 -7.65 -13.61
N GLY A 154 -2.91 -6.48 -13.72
CA GLY A 154 -3.58 -5.23 -14.09
C GLY A 154 -4.21 -4.50 -12.91
N ARG A 155 -4.34 -5.15 -11.75
CA ARG A 155 -4.79 -4.59 -10.46
C ARG A 155 -3.74 -4.88 -9.39
N PHE A 156 -4.09 -5.49 -8.26
CA PHE A 156 -3.12 -5.90 -7.22
C PHE A 156 -2.47 -7.26 -7.53
N GLY A 157 -1.99 -7.46 -8.75
CA GLY A 157 -1.25 -8.67 -9.13
C GLY A 157 0.08 -8.79 -8.38
N ARG A 158 0.64 -7.66 -7.91
CA ARG A 158 1.82 -7.65 -7.04
C ARG A 158 1.37 -7.51 -5.58
N GLN A 159 1.77 -8.50 -4.79
CA GLN A 159 1.42 -8.59 -3.37
C GLN A 159 2.70 -8.77 -2.58
N LEU A 160 2.87 -7.98 -1.52
CA LEU A 160 3.97 -8.08 -0.58
C LEU A 160 3.42 -8.44 0.78
N LYS A 161 3.72 -9.64 1.22
CA LYS A 161 3.36 -10.13 2.54
C LYS A 161 4.35 -9.59 3.57
N ILE A 162 3.83 -8.96 4.61
CA ILE A 162 4.62 -8.51 5.75
C ILE A 162 4.38 -9.49 6.88
N ASP A 163 5.38 -10.31 7.16
CA ASP A 163 5.35 -11.31 8.24
C ASP A 163 5.88 -10.75 9.56
N ASP A 164 5.74 -11.53 10.62
CA ASP A 164 6.34 -11.19 11.92
C ASP A 164 7.87 -11.01 11.74
N PRO A 165 8.51 -10.03 12.39
CA PRO A 165 9.92 -9.78 12.23
C PRO A 165 10.75 -10.98 12.68
N CYS A 166 11.84 -11.28 12.01
CA CYS A 166 12.81 -12.26 12.45
C CYS A 166 13.45 -11.81 13.79
N LYS A 167 14.15 -12.70 14.48
CA LYS A 167 14.76 -12.37 15.79
C LYS A 167 15.70 -11.16 15.70
N GLU A 168 16.51 -11.10 14.66
CA GLU A 168 17.48 -10.03 14.41
C GLU A 168 16.78 -8.68 14.22
N ASP A 169 15.68 -8.67 13.47
CA ASP A 169 14.89 -7.48 13.24
C ASP A 169 14.07 -7.07 14.46
N ALA A 170 13.53 -8.05 15.20
CA ALA A 170 12.84 -7.79 16.46
C ALA A 170 13.76 -7.09 17.48
N VAL A 171 15.01 -7.56 17.61
CA VAL A 171 16.01 -6.93 18.47
C VAL A 171 16.29 -5.49 18.04
N LYS A 172 16.49 -5.24 16.74
CA LYS A 172 16.71 -3.88 16.21
C LYS A 172 15.52 -2.95 16.48
N ILE A 173 14.29 -3.46 16.29
CA ILE A 173 13.05 -2.71 16.53
C ILE A 173 12.94 -2.37 18.01
N ILE A 174 13.13 -3.34 18.91
CA ILE A 174 13.09 -3.13 20.37
C ILE A 174 14.15 -2.10 20.78
N ALA A 175 15.40 -2.29 20.34
CA ALA A 175 16.50 -1.38 20.65
C ALA A 175 16.21 0.06 20.20
N HIS A 176 15.60 0.23 19.03
CA HIS A 176 15.18 1.56 18.55
C HIS A 176 14.17 2.24 19.48
N PHE A 177 13.14 1.50 19.92
CA PHE A 177 12.12 2.07 20.82
C PHE A 177 12.60 2.28 22.24
N LEU A 178 13.67 1.56 22.66
CA LEU A 178 14.27 1.71 23.98
C LEU A 178 15.36 2.78 24.04
N LYS A 179 15.87 3.26 22.91
CA LYS A 179 17.04 4.13 22.81
C LYS A 179 16.97 5.39 23.70
N ASP A 180 15.75 5.95 23.87
CA ASP A 180 15.53 7.18 24.65
C ASP A 180 14.68 6.91 25.92
N LYS A 181 14.65 5.65 26.38
CA LYS A 181 13.89 5.26 27.57
C LYS A 181 14.84 4.97 28.74
N VAL A 182 14.38 5.31 29.95
CA VAL A 182 15.02 4.83 31.16
C VAL A 182 14.68 3.33 31.33
N ILE A 183 15.65 2.48 31.19
CA ILE A 183 15.50 1.03 31.25
C ILE A 183 16.01 0.57 32.62
N ALA A 184 15.28 -0.36 33.28
CA ALA A 184 15.76 -0.98 34.49
C ALA A 184 16.99 -1.86 34.20
N GLU A 185 17.88 -2.00 35.17
CA GLU A 185 19.18 -2.68 35.00
C GLU A 185 19.08 -4.15 34.59
N ASP A 186 17.93 -4.78 34.80
CA ASP A 186 17.63 -6.18 34.46
C ASP A 186 17.04 -6.39 33.07
N VAL A 187 16.82 -5.31 32.31
CA VAL A 187 16.29 -5.39 30.94
C VAL A 187 17.40 -5.27 29.92
N SER A 188 17.70 -6.33 29.20
CA SER A 188 18.56 -6.34 28.01
C SER A 188 17.72 -6.56 26.74
N ALA A 189 18.05 -5.86 25.68
CA ALA A 189 17.42 -6.03 24.35
C ALA A 189 17.93 -7.29 23.64
#